data_f020b1b9397aa1ee8fcca876e9e38bc5
#
_entry.id   f020b1b9397aa1ee8fcca876e9e38bc5
#
_cell.length_a   1.000
_cell.length_b   1.000
_cell.length_c   1.000
_cell.angle_alpha   90.00
_cell.angle_beta   90.00
_cell.angle_gamma   90.00
#
_symmetry.space_group_name_H-M   'P 1'
#
loop_
_entity.id
_entity.type
_entity.pdbx_description
1 polymer ?
#
loop_
_entity_poly.entity_id
_entity_poly.type
_entity_poly.pdbx_seq_one_letter_code
_entity_poly.pdbx_strand_id
1 'polypeptide(L)'
;MFINFVPIYLDVQFLLSKYEIGLILGAFGFSMAITHIPAGRLADRVGRRPLLIGAWLLGLVSTALMGFAQVLPLFLIGLFAYGLTAFVSSPLSSYVTAARGKWPVATVLSLTTATYGMGMVLGPVTGGWIGDHYGMRMSFYVAAFIFVFSNLFLFFIEHQPIDHHDPDAPPPSLKSNKRFVGLVGVLAFSIFAMYFAQPLTPNFLEGVRGLSLSETGLVFTVGALGNSLMALAFSRVNPRRGFLAAQVLVILFAFLIWKGASLPVFALGYFLLGGFRAGRPMAMAQARALVHESQMGITYGILETVSAIILILTPPIAGFLFERDPMIIYPLAIVLISAALIVSSLFLPRKVSHA
;
A
#
# COMPACT_ATOMS: atom_id res chain seq x y z
N MET A 1 -6.40 4.45 9.83
CA MET A 1 -7.16 4.08 11.02
C MET A 1 -7.92 2.77 10.81
N PHE A 2 -9.09 2.72 10.20
CA PHE A 2 -9.93 1.53 10.08
C PHE A 2 -9.43 0.47 9.06
N ILE A 3 -8.77 0.86 7.97
CA ILE A 3 -8.47 -0.03 6.84
C ILE A 3 -7.65 -1.27 7.23
N ASN A 4 -6.76 -1.14 8.20
CA ASN A 4 -5.94 -2.25 8.69
C ASN A 4 -6.76 -3.30 9.47
N PHE A 5 -7.93 -2.91 9.95
CA PHE A 5 -8.84 -3.78 10.72
C PHE A 5 -9.99 -4.33 9.87
N VAL A 6 -10.11 -3.94 8.60
CA VAL A 6 -11.14 -4.47 7.69
C VAL A 6 -11.15 -6.00 7.63
N PRO A 7 -9.99 -6.70 7.52
CA PRO A 7 -9.99 -8.17 7.51
C PRO A 7 -10.58 -8.77 8.79
N ILE A 8 -10.27 -8.20 9.96
CA ILE A 8 -10.82 -8.62 11.25
C ILE A 8 -12.31 -8.29 11.33
N TYR A 9 -12.71 -7.10 10.87
CA TYR A 9 -14.12 -6.68 10.87
C TYR A 9 -14.99 -7.59 10.00
N LEU A 10 -14.53 -7.99 8.82
CA LEU A 10 -15.22 -8.93 7.94
C LEU A 10 -15.39 -10.31 8.59
N ASP A 11 -14.37 -10.77 9.32
CA ASP A 11 -14.37 -12.01 10.07
C ASP A 11 -15.39 -12.00 11.21
N VAL A 12 -15.26 -11.02 12.10
CA VAL A 12 -16.04 -10.96 13.36
C VAL A 12 -17.47 -10.49 13.13
N GLN A 13 -17.68 -9.48 12.28
CA GLN A 13 -19.01 -8.87 12.10
C GLN A 13 -19.88 -9.63 11.09
N PHE A 14 -19.29 -10.16 10.02
CA PHE A 14 -20.00 -10.83 8.95
C PHE A 14 -19.75 -12.33 8.90
N LEU A 15 -18.90 -12.86 9.79
CA LEU A 15 -18.59 -14.29 9.93
C LEU A 15 -18.11 -14.92 8.61
N LEU A 16 -17.33 -14.15 7.83
CA LEU A 16 -16.82 -14.61 6.55
C LEU A 16 -15.62 -15.53 6.71
N SER A 17 -15.52 -16.50 5.84
CA SER A 17 -14.36 -17.35 5.73
C SER A 17 -13.09 -16.53 5.32
N LYS A 18 -11.93 -17.05 5.62
CA LYS A 18 -10.66 -16.37 5.28
C LYS A 18 -10.45 -16.29 3.77
N TYR A 19 -10.98 -17.25 3.03
CA TYR A 19 -11.00 -17.23 1.57
C TYR A 19 -11.89 -16.09 1.03
N GLU A 20 -13.10 -15.94 1.54
CA GLU A 20 -14.00 -14.82 1.17
C GLU A 20 -13.37 -13.46 1.53
N ILE A 21 -12.76 -13.34 2.71
CA ILE A 21 -12.01 -12.14 3.09
C ILE A 21 -10.89 -11.88 2.07
N GLY A 22 -10.14 -12.90 1.68
CA GLY A 22 -9.10 -12.80 0.67
C GLY A 22 -9.64 -12.30 -0.68
N LEU A 23 -10.79 -12.83 -1.14
CA LEU A 23 -11.46 -12.38 -2.36
C LEU A 23 -11.87 -10.90 -2.28
N ILE A 24 -12.45 -10.49 -1.15
CA ILE A 24 -12.87 -9.09 -0.91
C ILE A 24 -11.66 -8.16 -0.92
N LEU A 25 -10.55 -8.54 -0.27
CA LEU A 25 -9.30 -7.76 -0.28
C LEU A 25 -8.69 -7.67 -1.68
N GLY A 26 -8.76 -8.75 -2.47
CA GLY A 26 -8.36 -8.75 -3.86
C GLY A 26 -9.22 -7.80 -4.71
N ALA A 27 -10.55 -7.86 -4.56
CA ALA A 27 -11.49 -6.96 -5.23
C ALA A 27 -11.30 -5.49 -4.79
N PHE A 28 -10.99 -5.25 -3.52
CA PHE A 28 -10.60 -3.93 -3.03
C PHE A 28 -9.32 -3.44 -3.71
N GLY A 29 -8.29 -4.28 -3.83
CA GLY A 29 -7.08 -3.97 -4.59
C GLY A 29 -7.38 -3.64 -6.07
N PHE A 30 -8.32 -4.36 -6.69
CA PHE A 30 -8.78 -4.07 -8.04
C PHE A 30 -9.49 -2.71 -8.13
N SER A 31 -10.35 -2.36 -7.17
CA SER A 31 -11.02 -1.05 -7.14
C SER A 31 -10.00 0.10 -7.03
N MET A 32 -8.91 -0.10 -6.30
CA MET A 32 -7.82 0.88 -6.24
C MET A 32 -7.10 1.01 -7.60
N ALA A 33 -6.80 -0.11 -8.24
CA ALA A 33 -5.99 -0.13 -9.47
C ALA A 33 -6.70 0.51 -10.68
N ILE A 34 -8.00 0.24 -10.85
CA ILE A 34 -8.76 0.67 -12.05
C ILE A 34 -8.94 2.19 -12.14
N THR A 35 -8.78 2.93 -11.05
CA THR A 35 -9.01 4.38 -11.00
C THR A 35 -7.82 5.22 -11.45
N HIS A 36 -6.61 4.69 -11.39
CA HIS A 36 -5.41 5.50 -11.68
C HIS A 36 -5.36 6.05 -13.11
N ILE A 37 -5.71 5.23 -14.11
CA ILE A 37 -5.68 5.65 -15.53
C ILE A 37 -6.78 6.66 -15.86
N PRO A 38 -8.08 6.41 -15.52
CA PRO A 38 -9.14 7.40 -15.75
C PRO A 38 -8.91 8.71 -15.02
N ALA A 39 -8.39 8.66 -13.80
CA ALA A 39 -8.14 9.85 -12.99
C ALA A 39 -7.04 10.73 -13.57
N GLY A 40 -5.97 10.16 -14.13
CA GLY A 40 -4.93 10.93 -14.83
C GLY A 40 -5.52 11.74 -16.00
N ARG A 41 -6.29 11.08 -16.87
CA ARG A 41 -6.95 11.75 -17.99
C ARG A 41 -7.97 12.80 -17.56
N LEU A 42 -8.67 12.55 -16.46
CA LEU A 42 -9.64 13.50 -15.93
C LEU A 42 -8.94 14.71 -15.29
N ALA A 43 -7.80 14.51 -14.63
CA ALA A 43 -6.96 15.59 -14.08
C ALA A 43 -6.52 16.58 -15.16
N ASP A 44 -6.17 16.06 -16.35
CA ASP A 44 -5.75 16.87 -17.50
C ASP A 44 -6.91 17.69 -18.11
N ARG A 45 -8.16 17.22 -17.93
CA ARG A 45 -9.36 17.88 -18.51
C ARG A 45 -10.04 18.85 -17.56
N VAL A 46 -10.29 18.43 -16.32
CA VAL A 46 -11.09 19.21 -15.36
C VAL A 46 -10.24 19.91 -14.30
N GLY A 47 -8.94 19.66 -14.31
CA GLY A 47 -8.01 20.17 -13.31
C GLY A 47 -7.95 19.32 -12.06
N ARG A 48 -7.00 19.63 -11.17
CA ARG A 48 -6.66 18.84 -9.98
C ARG A 48 -7.63 19.05 -8.83
N ARG A 49 -8.12 20.30 -8.62
CA ARG A 49 -8.99 20.67 -7.48
C ARG A 49 -10.31 19.88 -7.43
N PRO A 50 -11.08 19.77 -8.54
CA PRO A 50 -12.32 18.98 -8.52
C PRO A 50 -12.09 17.50 -8.17
N LEU A 51 -10.96 16.92 -8.61
CA LEU A 51 -10.61 15.54 -8.29
C LEU A 51 -10.27 15.35 -6.81
N LEU A 52 -9.56 16.32 -6.20
CA LEU A 52 -9.28 16.28 -4.77
C LEU A 52 -10.59 16.34 -3.98
N ILE A 53 -11.46 17.29 -4.27
CA ILE A 53 -12.77 17.43 -3.60
C ILE A 53 -13.60 16.15 -3.79
N GLY A 54 -13.67 15.63 -5.02
CA GLY A 54 -14.43 14.41 -5.33
C GLY A 54 -13.89 13.18 -4.57
N ALA A 55 -12.57 13.01 -4.45
CA ALA A 55 -11.98 11.90 -3.72
C ALA A 55 -12.26 11.98 -2.22
N TRP A 56 -12.19 13.16 -1.61
CA TRP A 56 -12.50 13.35 -0.19
C TRP A 56 -14.00 13.20 0.12
N LEU A 57 -14.88 13.70 -0.75
CA LEU A 57 -16.32 13.46 -0.62
C LEU A 57 -16.64 11.96 -0.77
N LEU A 58 -16.04 11.29 -1.73
CA LEU A 58 -16.19 9.86 -1.89
C LEU A 58 -15.67 9.10 -0.65
N GLY A 59 -14.55 9.53 -0.07
CA GLY A 59 -14.02 8.99 1.18
C GLY A 59 -14.99 9.15 2.35
N LEU A 60 -15.62 10.34 2.48
CA LEU A 60 -16.66 10.60 3.47
C LEU A 60 -17.87 9.66 3.30
N VAL A 61 -18.43 9.61 2.09
CA VAL A 61 -19.59 8.76 1.79
C VAL A 61 -19.26 7.31 2.03
N SER A 62 -18.09 6.84 1.60
CA SER A 62 -17.63 5.45 1.76
C SER A 62 -17.51 5.07 3.23
N THR A 63 -16.87 5.91 4.06
CA THR A 63 -16.69 5.63 5.49
C THR A 63 -18.01 5.71 6.25
N ALA A 64 -18.91 6.62 5.88
CA ALA A 64 -20.27 6.68 6.43
C ALA A 64 -21.05 5.42 6.05
N LEU A 65 -21.04 5.00 4.78
CA LEU A 65 -21.71 3.77 4.35
C LEU A 65 -21.20 2.54 5.13
N MET A 66 -19.88 2.38 5.30
CA MET A 66 -19.33 1.29 6.10
C MET A 66 -19.76 1.36 7.57
N GLY A 67 -19.83 2.55 8.14
CA GLY A 67 -20.31 2.75 9.54
C GLY A 67 -21.77 2.37 9.72
N PHE A 68 -22.64 2.76 8.79
CA PHE A 68 -24.09 2.47 8.85
C PHE A 68 -24.47 1.08 8.31
N ALA A 69 -23.54 0.37 7.64
CA ALA A 69 -23.83 -0.92 7.06
C ALA A 69 -24.15 -1.98 8.12
N GLN A 70 -25.34 -2.56 8.04
CA GLN A 70 -25.77 -3.69 8.83
C GLN A 70 -25.68 -5.02 8.07
N VAL A 71 -25.58 -4.94 6.74
CA VAL A 71 -25.50 -6.07 5.83
C VAL A 71 -24.24 -5.99 4.98
N LEU A 72 -23.66 -7.16 4.65
CA LEU A 72 -22.41 -7.25 3.90
C LEU A 72 -22.43 -6.47 2.57
N PRO A 73 -23.46 -6.56 1.70
CA PRO A 73 -23.44 -5.86 0.42
C PRO A 73 -23.26 -4.33 0.57
N LEU A 74 -23.92 -3.72 1.55
CA LEU A 74 -23.79 -2.28 1.80
C LEU A 74 -22.39 -1.90 2.29
N PHE A 75 -21.80 -2.75 3.14
CA PHE A 75 -20.41 -2.58 3.58
C PHE A 75 -19.44 -2.67 2.42
N LEU A 76 -19.61 -3.66 1.52
CA LEU A 76 -18.77 -3.85 0.34
C LEU A 76 -18.84 -2.67 -0.64
N ILE A 77 -20.05 -2.11 -0.85
CA ILE A 77 -20.21 -0.88 -1.66
C ILE A 77 -19.37 0.25 -1.05
N GLY A 78 -19.44 0.47 0.25
CA GLY A 78 -18.62 1.46 0.94
C GLY A 78 -17.11 1.17 0.81
N LEU A 79 -16.71 -0.09 1.01
CA LEU A 79 -15.30 -0.51 0.94
C LEU A 79 -14.71 -0.29 -0.46
N PHE A 80 -15.42 -0.74 -1.50
CA PHE A 80 -14.95 -0.60 -2.88
C PHE A 80 -14.97 0.86 -3.34
N ALA A 81 -15.99 1.64 -2.94
CA ALA A 81 -16.03 3.08 -3.17
C ALA A 81 -14.84 3.79 -2.49
N TYR A 82 -14.46 3.36 -1.28
CA TYR A 82 -13.24 3.86 -0.65
C TYR A 82 -11.97 3.48 -1.44
N GLY A 83 -11.90 2.27 -1.98
CA GLY A 83 -10.81 1.84 -2.86
C GLY A 83 -10.66 2.76 -4.08
N LEU A 84 -11.78 3.19 -4.66
CA LEU A 84 -11.76 4.12 -5.79
C LEU A 84 -11.09 5.46 -5.47
N THR A 85 -10.95 5.88 -4.21
CA THR A 85 -10.26 7.13 -3.82
C THR A 85 -8.75 7.07 -4.00
N ALA A 86 -8.17 5.89 -4.24
CA ALA A 86 -6.71 5.69 -4.33
C ALA A 86 -6.03 6.53 -5.43
N PHE A 87 -6.78 6.96 -6.45
CA PHE A 87 -6.26 7.80 -7.51
C PHE A 87 -5.73 9.16 -7.04
N VAL A 88 -6.16 9.61 -5.87
CA VAL A 88 -5.90 10.98 -5.37
C VAL A 88 -4.42 11.30 -5.17
N SER A 89 -3.57 10.30 -5.01
CA SER A 89 -2.14 10.48 -4.71
C SER A 89 -1.40 11.29 -5.78
N SER A 90 -1.69 11.06 -7.06
CA SER A 90 -1.06 11.78 -8.17
C SER A 90 -1.57 13.23 -8.30
N PRO A 91 -2.89 13.50 -8.38
CA PRO A 91 -3.41 14.87 -8.36
C PRO A 91 -2.99 15.67 -7.13
N LEU A 92 -2.91 15.04 -5.94
CA LEU A 92 -2.49 15.73 -4.72
C LEU A 92 -1.03 16.20 -4.81
N SER A 93 -0.11 15.32 -5.20
CA SER A 93 1.30 15.65 -5.35
C SER A 93 1.50 16.78 -6.37
N SER A 94 0.80 16.71 -7.49
CA SER A 94 0.82 17.73 -8.53
C SER A 94 0.21 19.06 -8.07
N TYR A 95 -0.91 19.02 -7.34
CA TYR A 95 -1.55 20.21 -6.75
C TYR A 95 -0.61 20.92 -5.78
N VAL A 96 -0.06 20.18 -4.80
CA VAL A 96 0.85 20.72 -3.78
C VAL A 96 2.10 21.32 -4.41
N THR A 97 2.61 20.69 -5.48
CA THR A 97 3.75 21.23 -6.24
C THR A 97 3.41 22.54 -6.94
N ALA A 98 2.22 22.66 -7.53
CA ALA A 98 1.78 23.90 -8.17
C ALA A 98 1.49 25.00 -7.14
N ALA A 99 0.86 24.67 -6.02
CA ALA A 99 0.47 25.60 -4.95
C ALA A 99 1.63 26.01 -4.00
N ARG A 100 2.85 25.54 -4.24
CA ARG A 100 3.99 25.71 -3.31
C ARG A 100 4.43 27.17 -3.03
N GLY A 101 4.00 28.13 -3.84
CA GLY A 101 4.46 29.52 -3.75
C GLY A 101 5.99 29.62 -3.84
N LYS A 102 6.65 30.22 -2.84
CA LYS A 102 8.11 30.39 -2.78
C LYS A 102 8.86 29.18 -2.21
N TRP A 103 8.16 28.13 -1.77
CA TRP A 103 8.81 26.97 -1.17
C TRP A 103 9.44 26.04 -2.23
N PRO A 104 10.61 25.42 -1.94
CA PRO A 104 11.16 24.40 -2.81
C PRO A 104 10.18 23.21 -2.97
N VAL A 105 10.11 22.62 -4.19
CA VAL A 105 9.27 21.44 -4.47
C VAL A 105 9.53 20.31 -3.48
N ALA A 106 10.82 20.02 -3.22
CA ALA A 106 11.22 18.99 -2.29
C ALA A 106 10.65 19.21 -0.88
N THR A 107 10.61 20.46 -0.41
CA THR A 107 10.08 20.78 0.92
C THR A 107 8.59 20.50 1.05
N VAL A 108 7.77 20.94 0.08
CA VAL A 108 6.32 20.75 0.15
C VAL A 108 5.92 19.28 -0.02
N LEU A 109 6.62 18.53 -0.89
CA LEU A 109 6.39 17.10 -1.03
C LEU A 109 6.84 16.33 0.22
N SER A 110 7.95 16.75 0.86
CA SER A 110 8.40 16.15 2.13
C SER A 110 7.42 16.39 3.26
N LEU A 111 6.88 17.61 3.38
CA LEU A 111 5.83 17.93 4.38
C LEU A 111 4.56 17.10 4.15
N THR A 112 4.11 16.96 2.91
CA THR A 112 2.95 16.13 2.58
C THR A 112 3.20 14.66 2.96
N THR A 113 4.39 14.13 2.64
CA THR A 113 4.77 12.76 3.00
C THR A 113 4.87 12.58 4.51
N ALA A 114 5.42 13.56 5.24
CA ALA A 114 5.53 13.52 6.70
C ALA A 114 4.13 13.51 7.36
N THR A 115 3.22 14.37 6.89
CA THR A 115 1.83 14.42 7.40
C THR A 115 1.10 13.10 7.14
N TYR A 116 1.26 12.51 5.95
CA TYR A 116 0.73 11.19 5.65
C TYR A 116 1.33 10.11 6.57
N GLY A 117 2.64 10.16 6.80
CA GLY A 117 3.35 9.27 7.73
C GLY A 117 2.82 9.38 9.16
N MET A 118 2.55 10.59 9.65
CA MET A 118 1.91 10.77 10.98
C MET A 118 0.54 10.09 11.05
N GLY A 119 -0.27 10.22 10.01
CA GLY A 119 -1.57 9.53 9.92
C GLY A 119 -1.42 8.00 9.92
N MET A 120 -0.39 7.48 9.27
CA MET A 120 -0.08 6.03 9.26
C MET A 120 0.37 5.51 10.62
N VAL A 121 1.05 6.34 11.43
CA VAL A 121 1.50 5.99 12.80
C VAL A 121 0.33 6.09 13.78
N LEU A 122 -0.37 7.22 13.80
CA LEU A 122 -1.45 7.46 14.77
C LEU A 122 -2.72 6.67 14.46
N GLY A 123 -3.00 6.44 13.17
CA GLY A 123 -4.24 5.79 12.73
C GLY A 123 -4.47 4.39 13.32
N PRO A 124 -3.53 3.45 13.23
CA PRO A 124 -3.72 2.10 13.76
C PRO A 124 -3.89 2.05 15.27
N VAL A 125 -3.06 2.79 16.04
CA VAL A 125 -3.18 2.79 17.50
C VAL A 125 -4.51 3.38 17.96
N THR A 126 -4.95 4.49 17.38
CA THR A 126 -6.27 5.08 17.70
C THR A 126 -7.41 4.18 17.24
N GLY A 127 -7.30 3.58 16.05
CA GLY A 127 -8.30 2.66 15.52
C GLY A 127 -8.45 1.39 16.35
N GLY A 128 -7.34 0.81 16.80
CA GLY A 128 -7.34 -0.34 17.69
C GLY A 128 -7.96 -0.05 19.05
N TRP A 129 -7.55 1.08 19.67
CA TRP A 129 -8.12 1.53 20.94
C TRP A 129 -9.64 1.79 20.85
N ILE A 130 -10.10 2.47 19.80
CA ILE A 130 -11.53 2.68 19.55
C ILE A 130 -12.23 1.33 19.36
N GLY A 131 -11.61 0.41 18.62
CA GLY A 131 -12.18 -0.92 18.36
C GLY A 131 -12.42 -1.72 19.63
N ASP A 132 -11.47 -1.70 20.56
CA ASP A 132 -11.58 -2.42 21.83
C ASP A 132 -12.62 -1.80 22.79
N HIS A 133 -12.72 -0.46 22.86
CA HIS A 133 -13.54 0.20 23.85
C HIS A 133 -14.98 0.50 23.36
N TYR A 134 -15.15 0.76 22.07
CA TYR A 134 -16.42 1.20 21.49
C TYR A 134 -16.89 0.31 20.32
N GLY A 135 -16.13 -0.76 20.02
CA GLY A 135 -16.39 -1.65 18.90
C GLY A 135 -15.82 -1.10 17.57
N MET A 136 -15.41 -2.02 16.68
CA MET A 136 -14.74 -1.69 15.42
C MET A 136 -15.56 -0.78 14.51
N ARG A 137 -16.91 -0.85 14.58
CA ARG A 137 -17.82 0.01 13.80
C ARG A 137 -17.62 1.49 14.11
N MET A 138 -17.28 1.84 15.34
CA MET A 138 -17.01 3.22 15.75
C MET A 138 -15.83 3.83 14.99
N SER A 139 -14.85 3.03 14.60
CA SER A 139 -13.71 3.49 13.79
C SER A 139 -14.14 4.06 12.42
N PHE A 140 -15.22 3.55 11.82
CA PHE A 140 -15.75 4.08 10.56
C PHE A 140 -16.47 5.43 10.78
N TYR A 141 -17.23 5.57 11.88
CA TYR A 141 -17.87 6.86 12.22
C TYR A 141 -16.83 7.94 12.52
N VAL A 142 -15.78 7.62 13.28
CA VAL A 142 -14.69 8.54 13.56
C VAL A 142 -13.96 8.92 12.27
N ALA A 143 -13.73 7.97 11.37
CA ALA A 143 -13.13 8.26 10.07
C ALA A 143 -14.02 9.18 9.22
N ALA A 144 -15.35 8.93 9.18
CA ALA A 144 -16.30 9.80 8.48
C ALA A 144 -16.28 11.22 9.07
N PHE A 145 -16.25 11.34 10.39
CA PHE A 145 -16.15 12.64 11.08
C PHE A 145 -14.87 13.40 10.70
N ILE A 146 -13.71 12.71 10.67
CA ILE A 146 -12.45 13.32 10.21
C ILE A 146 -12.56 13.75 8.74
N PHE A 147 -13.23 12.97 7.88
CA PHE A 147 -13.46 13.35 6.50
C PHE A 147 -14.35 14.59 6.36
N VAL A 148 -15.35 14.81 7.24
CA VAL A 148 -16.12 16.06 7.26
C VAL A 148 -15.19 17.25 7.45
N PHE A 149 -14.34 17.22 8.48
CA PHE A 149 -13.39 18.32 8.72
C PHE A 149 -12.40 18.47 7.55
N SER A 150 -11.87 17.39 7.01
CA SER A 150 -10.95 17.45 5.88
C SER A 150 -11.62 18.07 4.64
N ASN A 151 -12.89 17.76 4.37
CA ASN A 151 -13.66 18.36 3.28
C ASN A 151 -13.88 19.86 3.49
N LEU A 152 -14.13 20.32 4.72
CA LEU A 152 -14.27 21.76 5.01
C LEU A 152 -12.99 22.51 4.61
N PHE A 153 -11.81 21.97 4.92
CA PHE A 153 -10.54 22.59 4.51
C PHE A 153 -10.33 22.56 2.99
N LEU A 154 -10.81 21.53 2.29
CA LEU A 154 -10.67 21.43 0.84
C LEU A 154 -11.50 22.47 0.07
N PHE A 155 -12.56 23.00 0.62
CA PHE A 155 -13.30 24.11 -0.02
C PHE A 155 -12.49 25.39 -0.12
N PHE A 156 -11.50 25.57 0.76
CA PHE A 156 -10.63 26.75 0.77
C PHE A 156 -9.42 26.64 -0.15
N ILE A 157 -9.17 25.48 -0.79
CA ILE A 157 -8.04 25.35 -1.72
C ILE A 157 -8.35 26.10 -3.02
N GLU A 158 -7.34 26.78 -3.57
CA GLU A 158 -7.45 27.57 -4.80
C GLU A 158 -7.30 26.72 -6.06
N HIS A 159 -7.78 27.23 -7.17
CA HIS A 159 -7.61 26.59 -8.47
C HIS A 159 -6.15 26.77 -8.94
N GLN A 160 -5.53 25.69 -9.41
CA GLN A 160 -4.15 25.71 -9.94
C GLN A 160 -4.17 25.51 -11.45
N PRO A 161 -3.25 26.16 -12.22
CA PRO A 161 -3.15 25.98 -13.67
C PRO A 161 -3.00 24.51 -14.07
N ILE A 162 -3.55 24.17 -15.22
CA ILE A 162 -3.38 22.84 -15.83
C ILE A 162 -2.08 22.85 -16.63
N ASP A 163 -1.13 21.95 -16.31
CA ASP A 163 0.05 21.75 -17.13
C ASP A 163 -0.35 20.94 -18.38
N HIS A 164 -0.26 21.54 -19.56
CA HIS A 164 -0.44 20.82 -20.81
C HIS A 164 0.78 19.91 -21.05
N HIS A 165 0.55 18.60 -21.06
CA HIS A 165 1.55 17.63 -21.53
C HIS A 165 1.67 17.73 -23.05
N ASP A 166 2.89 17.67 -23.58
CA ASP A 166 3.14 17.61 -25.01
C ASP A 166 2.64 16.26 -25.58
N PRO A 167 1.62 16.26 -26.47
CA PRO A 167 1.03 15.03 -26.99
C PRO A 167 1.91 14.29 -28.00
N ASP A 168 2.98 14.93 -28.52
CA ASP A 168 3.72 14.46 -29.68
C ASP A 168 4.95 13.60 -29.40
N ALA A 169 5.19 13.22 -28.12
CA ALA A 169 6.26 12.28 -27.80
C ALA A 169 5.86 10.85 -28.20
N PRO A 170 6.55 10.20 -29.16
CA PRO A 170 6.18 8.85 -29.60
C PRO A 170 6.31 7.84 -28.46
N PRO A 171 5.30 6.94 -28.27
CA PRO A 171 5.35 5.95 -27.20
C PRO A 171 6.45 4.92 -27.48
N PRO A 172 7.47 4.84 -26.61
CA PRO A 172 8.55 3.90 -26.82
C PRO A 172 8.10 2.45 -26.51
N SER A 173 8.49 1.52 -27.38
CA SER A 173 8.21 0.09 -27.18
C SER A 173 9.26 -0.58 -26.31
N LEU A 174 8.89 -1.04 -25.11
CA LEU A 174 9.75 -1.79 -24.19
C LEU A 174 9.69 -3.32 -24.40
N LYS A 175 8.79 -3.81 -25.27
CA LYS A 175 8.58 -5.25 -25.49
C LYS A 175 9.80 -5.98 -26.04
N SER A 176 10.69 -5.31 -26.75
CA SER A 176 11.92 -5.88 -27.32
C SER A 176 13.08 -5.94 -26.33
N ASN A 177 13.01 -5.27 -25.19
CA ASN A 177 14.07 -5.27 -24.18
C ASN A 177 13.98 -6.51 -23.27
N LYS A 178 14.59 -7.63 -23.69
CA LYS A 178 14.58 -8.91 -22.94
C LYS A 178 15.10 -8.76 -21.50
N ARG A 179 16.07 -7.86 -21.26
CA ARG A 179 16.62 -7.63 -19.91
C ARG A 179 15.60 -6.95 -19.01
N PHE A 180 14.87 -5.98 -19.55
CA PHE A 180 13.78 -5.31 -18.81
C PHE A 180 12.65 -6.30 -18.51
N VAL A 181 12.21 -7.10 -19.49
CA VAL A 181 11.16 -8.11 -19.27
C VAL A 181 11.58 -9.12 -18.20
N GLY A 182 12.83 -9.60 -18.25
CA GLY A 182 13.37 -10.48 -17.20
C GLY A 182 13.39 -9.82 -15.82
N LEU A 183 13.79 -8.54 -15.72
CA LEU A 183 13.73 -7.78 -14.48
C LEU A 183 12.29 -7.69 -13.94
N VAL A 184 11.30 -7.37 -14.79
CA VAL A 184 9.89 -7.29 -14.40
C VAL A 184 9.42 -8.61 -13.82
N GLY A 185 9.79 -9.75 -14.41
CA GLY A 185 9.47 -11.08 -13.88
C GLY A 185 10.08 -11.35 -12.51
N VAL A 186 11.36 -11.00 -12.30
CA VAL A 186 12.03 -11.12 -10.99
C VAL A 186 11.35 -10.23 -9.93
N LEU A 187 11.03 -9.00 -10.28
CA LEU A 187 10.35 -8.07 -9.36
C LEU A 187 8.93 -8.55 -9.04
N ALA A 188 8.18 -9.03 -10.04
CA ALA A 188 6.85 -9.59 -9.85
C ALA A 188 6.86 -10.75 -8.84
N PHE A 189 7.74 -11.72 -9.06
CA PHE A 189 7.88 -12.85 -8.14
C PHE A 189 8.30 -12.42 -6.74
N SER A 190 9.26 -11.48 -6.63
CA SER A 190 9.71 -10.97 -5.34
C SER A 190 8.62 -10.22 -4.58
N ILE A 191 7.84 -9.36 -5.26
CA ILE A 191 6.72 -8.62 -4.66
C ILE A 191 5.64 -9.60 -4.20
N PHE A 192 5.29 -10.60 -5.04
CA PHE A 192 4.34 -11.65 -4.68
C PHE A 192 4.78 -12.39 -3.41
N ALA A 193 6.02 -12.88 -3.41
CA ALA A 193 6.57 -13.62 -2.27
C ALA A 193 6.57 -12.81 -0.98
N MET A 194 7.04 -11.54 -1.04
CA MET A 194 7.07 -10.65 0.11
C MET A 194 5.68 -10.22 0.59
N TYR A 195 4.69 -10.13 -0.29
CA TYR A 195 3.33 -9.73 0.10
C TYR A 195 2.49 -10.91 0.61
N PHE A 196 2.89 -12.13 0.30
CA PHE A 196 2.10 -13.35 0.49
C PHE A 196 1.58 -13.55 1.93
N ALA A 197 2.40 -13.30 2.95
CA ALA A 197 1.98 -13.45 4.34
C ALA A 197 1.18 -12.25 4.89
N GLN A 198 1.19 -11.09 4.22
CA GLN A 198 0.70 -9.84 4.81
C GLN A 198 -0.84 -9.73 4.91
N PRO A 199 -1.65 -10.13 3.89
CA PRO A 199 -3.07 -9.79 3.84
C PRO A 199 -3.89 -10.28 5.03
N LEU A 200 -3.60 -11.47 5.56
CA LEU A 200 -4.33 -12.10 6.66
C LEU A 200 -3.56 -12.11 7.98
N THR A 201 -2.40 -11.46 8.06
CA THR A 201 -1.68 -11.33 9.34
C THR A 201 -2.50 -10.60 10.41
N PRO A 202 -3.36 -9.60 10.14
CA PRO A 202 -4.27 -9.06 11.14
C PRO A 202 -5.15 -10.13 11.80
N ASN A 203 -5.80 -10.98 11.00
CA ASN A 203 -6.63 -12.09 11.50
C ASN A 203 -5.81 -13.15 12.25
N PHE A 204 -4.55 -13.36 11.85
CA PHE A 204 -3.65 -14.28 12.56
C PHE A 204 -3.27 -13.75 13.94
N LEU A 205 -2.96 -12.45 14.04
CA LEU A 205 -2.60 -11.84 15.32
C LEU A 205 -3.77 -11.85 16.30
N GLU A 206 -4.95 -11.51 15.84
CA GLU A 206 -6.17 -11.51 16.68
C GLU A 206 -6.66 -12.95 16.94
N GLY A 207 -7.00 -13.71 15.89
CA GLY A 207 -7.69 -14.99 16.02
C GLY A 207 -6.81 -16.16 16.43
N VAL A 208 -5.49 -16.17 16.11
CA VAL A 208 -4.57 -17.27 16.43
C VAL A 208 -3.64 -16.93 17.57
N ARG A 209 -3.18 -15.68 17.64
CA ARG A 209 -2.25 -15.22 18.70
C ARG A 209 -2.97 -14.57 19.89
N GLY A 210 -4.27 -14.28 19.77
CA GLY A 210 -5.10 -13.74 20.83
C GLY A 210 -4.81 -12.28 21.18
N LEU A 211 -4.22 -11.49 20.28
CA LEU A 211 -3.99 -10.06 20.51
C LEU A 211 -5.31 -9.30 20.48
N SER A 212 -5.47 -8.35 21.39
CA SER A 212 -6.55 -7.36 21.33
C SER A 212 -6.38 -6.44 20.10
N LEU A 213 -7.43 -5.70 19.75
CA LEU A 213 -7.38 -4.72 18.67
C LEU A 213 -6.40 -3.58 18.99
N SER A 214 -6.30 -3.17 20.28
CA SER A 214 -5.31 -2.19 20.73
C SER A 214 -3.88 -2.67 20.56
N GLU A 215 -3.59 -3.91 20.95
CA GLU A 215 -2.28 -4.53 20.77
C GLU A 215 -1.93 -4.68 19.28
N THR A 216 -2.88 -5.13 18.46
CA THR A 216 -2.74 -5.21 17.01
C THR A 216 -2.50 -3.82 16.42
N GLY A 217 -3.21 -2.80 16.90
CA GLY A 217 -3.00 -1.39 16.52
C GLY A 217 -1.60 -0.88 16.85
N LEU A 218 -1.06 -1.24 18.03
CA LEU A 218 0.33 -0.92 18.41
C LEU A 218 1.33 -1.60 17.47
N VAL A 219 1.13 -2.87 17.14
CA VAL A 219 1.98 -3.61 16.20
C VAL A 219 2.01 -2.91 14.83
N PHE A 220 0.87 -2.50 14.29
CA PHE A 220 0.79 -1.76 13.03
C PHE A 220 1.43 -0.38 13.11
N THR A 221 1.30 0.30 14.25
CA THR A 221 1.95 1.59 14.50
C THR A 221 3.48 1.47 14.46
N VAL A 222 4.04 0.44 15.11
CA VAL A 222 5.47 0.14 15.05
C VAL A 222 5.89 -0.21 13.62
N GLY A 223 5.04 -0.93 12.87
CA GLY A 223 5.24 -1.18 11.45
C GLY A 223 5.29 0.10 10.60
N ALA A 224 4.43 1.07 10.87
CA ALA A 224 4.44 2.37 10.19
C ALA A 224 5.72 3.18 10.50
N LEU A 225 6.21 3.12 11.73
CA LEU A 225 7.52 3.68 12.09
C LEU A 225 8.66 2.96 11.35
N GLY A 226 8.61 1.64 11.28
CA GLY A 226 9.55 0.83 10.50
C GLY A 226 9.59 1.23 9.03
N ASN A 227 8.43 1.45 8.40
CA ASN A 227 8.34 1.96 7.02
C ASN A 227 9.10 3.27 6.83
N SER A 228 8.89 4.23 7.73
CA SER A 228 9.50 5.55 7.64
C SER A 228 11.02 5.51 7.87
N LEU A 229 11.45 4.79 8.90
CA LEU A 229 12.87 4.67 9.24
C LEU A 229 13.66 3.88 8.20
N MET A 230 13.09 2.80 7.68
CA MET A 230 13.74 2.02 6.63
C MET A 230 13.78 2.74 5.29
N ALA A 231 12.76 3.54 4.94
CA ALA A 231 12.81 4.39 3.76
C ALA A 231 13.99 5.39 3.84
N LEU A 232 14.21 5.99 5.01
CA LEU A 232 15.36 6.85 5.25
C LEU A 232 16.70 6.08 5.20
N ALA A 233 16.78 4.94 5.88
CA ALA A 233 17.98 4.11 5.90
C ALA A 233 18.37 3.63 4.50
N PHE A 234 17.40 3.26 3.68
CA PHE A 234 17.64 2.76 2.32
C PHE A 234 17.91 3.84 1.29
N SER A 235 17.60 5.11 1.58
CA SER A 235 17.79 6.23 0.64
C SER A 235 19.24 6.38 0.12
N ARG A 236 20.22 5.94 0.92
CA ARG A 236 21.66 5.99 0.59
C ARG A 236 22.27 4.63 0.23
N VAL A 237 21.46 3.58 0.17
CA VAL A 237 21.94 2.23 -0.12
C VAL A 237 21.87 1.96 -1.62
N ASN A 238 22.85 1.22 -2.14
CA ASN A 238 22.81 0.76 -3.53
C ASN A 238 21.49 0.01 -3.80
N PRO A 239 20.75 0.34 -4.90
CA PRO A 239 19.42 -0.21 -5.17
C PRO A 239 19.35 -1.75 -5.15
N ARG A 240 20.37 -2.44 -5.67
CA ARG A 240 20.41 -3.90 -5.63
C ARG A 240 20.56 -4.42 -4.21
N ARG A 241 21.51 -3.87 -3.44
CA ARG A 241 21.73 -4.29 -2.04
C ARG A 241 20.52 -3.96 -1.18
N GLY A 242 19.92 -2.79 -1.37
CA GLY A 242 18.70 -2.38 -0.67
C GLY A 242 17.53 -3.32 -0.95
N PHE A 243 17.33 -3.72 -2.20
CA PHE A 243 16.25 -4.66 -2.54
C PHE A 243 16.48 -6.07 -1.97
N LEU A 244 17.72 -6.57 -1.97
CA LEU A 244 18.04 -7.85 -1.34
C LEU A 244 17.86 -7.78 0.19
N ALA A 245 18.32 -6.70 0.82
CA ALA A 245 18.11 -6.47 2.26
C ALA A 245 16.62 -6.41 2.61
N ALA A 246 15.79 -5.76 1.77
CA ALA A 246 14.35 -5.71 1.95
C ALA A 246 13.73 -7.12 2.02
N GLN A 247 14.15 -8.04 1.15
CA GLN A 247 13.68 -9.42 1.16
C GLN A 247 14.09 -10.15 2.44
N VAL A 248 15.33 -9.97 2.92
CA VAL A 248 15.80 -10.55 4.19
C VAL A 248 14.98 -10.04 5.37
N LEU A 249 14.67 -8.72 5.41
CA LEU A 249 13.85 -8.14 6.47
C LEU A 249 12.43 -8.72 6.49
N VAL A 250 11.84 -9.00 5.30
CA VAL A 250 10.52 -9.63 5.22
C VAL A 250 10.56 -11.13 5.59
N ILE A 251 11.66 -11.84 5.32
CA ILE A 251 11.87 -13.18 5.86
C ILE A 251 11.85 -13.16 7.40
N LEU A 252 12.58 -12.23 8.00
CA LEU A 252 12.62 -12.07 9.45
C LEU A 252 11.25 -11.68 10.02
N PHE A 253 10.50 -10.79 9.35
CA PHE A 253 9.10 -10.53 9.69
C PHE A 253 8.28 -11.82 9.74
N ALA A 254 8.27 -12.59 8.64
CA ALA A 254 7.50 -13.83 8.55
C ALA A 254 7.90 -14.83 9.65
N PHE A 255 9.20 -14.95 9.94
CA PHE A 255 9.71 -15.82 10.98
C PHE A 255 9.25 -15.38 12.39
N LEU A 256 9.33 -14.05 12.70
CA LEU A 256 8.93 -13.52 14.00
C LEU A 256 7.42 -13.62 14.21
N ILE A 257 6.59 -13.44 13.19
CA ILE A 257 5.14 -13.66 13.31
C ILE A 257 4.83 -15.15 13.49
N TRP A 258 5.53 -16.03 12.77
CA TRP A 258 5.32 -17.48 12.86
C TRP A 258 5.70 -18.04 14.23
N LYS A 259 6.90 -17.71 14.74
CA LYS A 259 7.47 -18.31 15.97
C LYS A 259 7.31 -17.43 17.20
N GLY A 260 6.96 -16.16 17.03
CA GLY A 260 6.79 -15.23 18.15
C GLY A 260 5.63 -15.62 19.06
N ALA A 261 5.76 -15.26 20.35
CA ALA A 261 4.77 -15.53 21.36
C ALA A 261 4.44 -14.29 22.24
N SER A 262 4.99 -13.11 21.89
CA SER A 262 4.78 -11.90 22.68
C SER A 262 4.64 -10.66 21.82
N LEU A 263 3.92 -9.67 22.34
CA LEU A 263 3.66 -8.39 21.66
C LEU A 263 4.94 -7.70 21.15
N PRO A 264 6.06 -7.58 21.93
CA PRO A 264 7.28 -6.96 21.41
C PRO A 264 7.88 -7.69 20.22
N VAL A 265 7.77 -9.02 20.15
CA VAL A 265 8.28 -9.83 19.03
C VAL A 265 7.45 -9.57 17.79
N PHE A 266 6.13 -9.50 17.89
CA PHE A 266 5.26 -9.14 16.78
C PHE A 266 5.48 -7.71 16.30
N ALA A 267 5.65 -6.77 17.23
CA ALA A 267 5.97 -5.39 16.93
C ALA A 267 7.32 -5.26 16.19
N LEU A 268 8.35 -5.98 16.62
CA LEU A 268 9.63 -6.07 15.92
C LEU A 268 9.46 -6.65 14.52
N GLY A 269 8.67 -7.72 14.37
CA GLY A 269 8.34 -8.29 13.07
C GLY A 269 7.75 -7.23 12.13
N TYR A 270 6.74 -6.50 12.56
CA TYR A 270 6.10 -5.45 11.76
C TYR A 270 7.03 -4.26 11.49
N PHE A 271 7.93 -3.92 12.42
CA PHE A 271 8.98 -2.96 12.16
C PHE A 271 9.85 -3.38 10.97
N LEU A 272 10.27 -4.65 10.94
CA LEU A 272 11.08 -5.21 9.86
C LEU A 272 10.30 -5.31 8.53
N LEU A 273 8.97 -5.48 8.58
CA LEU A 273 8.10 -5.41 7.40
C LEU A 273 8.22 -4.07 6.65
N GLY A 274 8.68 -3.01 7.31
CA GLY A 274 9.03 -1.74 6.67
C GLY A 274 9.96 -1.90 5.48
N GLY A 275 10.80 -2.94 5.47
CA GLY A 275 11.62 -3.33 4.33
C GLY A 275 10.85 -3.55 3.04
N PHE A 276 9.62 -4.09 3.10
CA PHE A 276 8.76 -4.29 1.92
C PHE A 276 8.50 -2.98 1.18
N ARG A 277 8.08 -1.94 1.90
CA ARG A 277 7.80 -0.62 1.29
C ARG A 277 9.09 0.10 0.85
N ALA A 278 10.16 -0.02 1.63
CA ALA A 278 11.46 0.54 1.28
C ALA A 278 12.10 -0.16 0.06
N GLY A 279 11.77 -1.43 -0.19
CA GLY A 279 12.20 -2.18 -1.38
C GLY A 279 11.64 -1.65 -2.70
N ARG A 280 10.46 -1.00 -2.70
CA ARG A 280 9.81 -0.53 -3.93
C ARG A 280 10.60 0.55 -4.67
N PRO A 281 11.09 1.65 -4.06
CA PRO A 281 11.99 2.60 -4.72
C PRO A 281 13.27 1.94 -5.24
N MET A 282 13.79 0.93 -4.53
CA MET A 282 14.97 0.18 -4.97
C MET A 282 14.70 -0.62 -6.26
N ALA A 283 13.52 -1.23 -6.37
CA ALA A 283 13.08 -1.92 -7.57
C ALA A 283 12.95 -0.95 -8.77
N MET A 284 12.34 0.20 -8.53
CA MET A 284 12.19 1.25 -9.57
C MET A 284 13.54 1.80 -10.05
N ALA A 285 14.49 2.02 -9.14
CA ALA A 285 15.84 2.47 -9.49
C ALA A 285 16.59 1.45 -10.34
N GLN A 286 16.37 0.15 -10.13
CA GLN A 286 16.96 -0.90 -10.97
C GLN A 286 16.33 -0.94 -12.37
N ALA A 287 15.02 -0.72 -12.49
CA ALA A 287 14.34 -0.65 -13.77
C ALA A 287 14.85 0.56 -14.60
N ARG A 288 15.05 1.71 -13.94
CA ARG A 288 15.62 2.91 -14.57
C ARG A 288 16.97 2.63 -15.25
N ALA A 289 17.82 1.81 -14.65
CA ALA A 289 19.13 1.49 -15.20
C ALA A 289 19.10 0.66 -16.50
N LEU A 290 17.94 0.11 -16.89
CA LEU A 290 17.79 -0.75 -18.07
C LEU A 290 17.02 -0.08 -19.22
N VAL A 291 16.51 1.12 -19.03
CA VAL A 291 15.64 1.82 -19.98
C VAL A 291 16.13 3.25 -20.24
N HIS A 292 15.77 3.79 -21.39
CA HIS A 292 16.07 5.18 -21.74
C HIS A 292 15.15 6.15 -20.97
N GLU A 293 15.57 7.39 -20.74
CA GLU A 293 14.79 8.40 -20.01
C GLU A 293 13.39 8.62 -20.60
N SER A 294 13.26 8.65 -21.92
CA SER A 294 11.96 8.75 -22.62
C SER A 294 11.01 7.59 -22.35
N GLN A 295 11.49 6.47 -21.80
CA GLN A 295 10.71 5.27 -21.51
C GLN A 295 10.31 5.15 -20.03
N MET A 296 10.70 6.11 -19.19
CA MET A 296 10.50 6.02 -17.74
C MET A 296 9.04 5.97 -17.35
N GLY A 297 8.18 6.76 -18.01
CA GLY A 297 6.74 6.78 -17.71
C GLY A 297 6.09 5.39 -17.90
N ILE A 298 6.32 4.79 -19.08
CA ILE A 298 5.77 3.44 -19.36
C ILE A 298 6.41 2.36 -18.47
N THR A 299 7.68 2.50 -18.12
CA THR A 299 8.40 1.61 -17.21
C THR A 299 7.73 1.59 -15.84
N TYR A 300 7.49 2.75 -15.26
CA TYR A 300 6.80 2.85 -13.98
C TYR A 300 5.36 2.35 -14.06
N GLY A 301 4.65 2.66 -15.15
CA GLY A 301 3.31 2.14 -15.40
C GLY A 301 3.25 0.60 -15.41
N ILE A 302 4.22 -0.06 -16.06
CA ILE A 302 4.30 -1.53 -16.07
C ILE A 302 4.56 -2.07 -14.65
N LEU A 303 5.50 -1.50 -13.90
CA LEU A 303 5.81 -1.95 -12.53
C LEU A 303 4.63 -1.75 -11.58
N GLU A 304 3.90 -0.64 -11.70
CA GLU A 304 2.69 -0.38 -10.92
C GLU A 304 1.58 -1.38 -11.28
N THR A 305 1.38 -1.64 -12.58
CA THR A 305 0.38 -2.63 -13.03
C THR A 305 0.69 -4.03 -12.50
N VAL A 306 1.96 -4.45 -12.59
CA VAL A 306 2.39 -5.73 -12.03
C VAL A 306 2.16 -5.79 -10.52
N SER A 307 2.51 -4.73 -9.79
CA SER A 307 2.25 -4.65 -8.35
C SER A 307 0.76 -4.73 -8.04
N ALA A 308 -0.08 -4.03 -8.80
CA ALA A 308 -1.54 -4.06 -8.62
C ALA A 308 -2.11 -5.47 -8.86
N ILE A 309 -1.68 -6.17 -9.92
CA ILE A 309 -2.09 -7.55 -10.19
C ILE A 309 -1.74 -8.46 -9.01
N ILE A 310 -0.55 -8.32 -8.45
CA ILE A 310 -0.11 -9.11 -7.30
C ILE A 310 -0.97 -8.82 -6.07
N LEU A 311 -1.28 -7.55 -5.78
CA LEU A 311 -2.14 -7.17 -4.68
C LEU A 311 -3.57 -7.70 -4.82
N ILE A 312 -4.03 -7.92 -6.04
CA ILE A 312 -5.35 -8.50 -6.35
C ILE A 312 -5.34 -10.02 -6.15
N LEU A 313 -4.31 -10.70 -6.67
CA LEU A 313 -4.28 -12.16 -6.73
C LEU A 313 -3.78 -12.82 -5.42
N THR A 314 -2.91 -12.15 -4.68
CA THR A 314 -2.29 -12.75 -3.48
C THR A 314 -3.28 -13.00 -2.34
N PRO A 315 -4.19 -12.08 -1.97
CA PRO A 315 -5.07 -12.28 -0.82
C PRO A 315 -6.01 -13.50 -0.95
N PRO A 316 -6.64 -13.78 -2.11
CA PRO A 316 -7.44 -14.99 -2.26
C PRO A 316 -6.63 -16.28 -2.07
N ILE A 317 -5.41 -16.33 -2.61
CA ILE A 317 -4.51 -17.48 -2.46
C ILE A 317 -4.11 -17.66 -0.99
N ALA A 318 -3.73 -16.58 -0.33
CA ALA A 318 -3.41 -16.59 1.10
C ALA A 318 -4.62 -17.01 1.94
N GLY A 319 -5.84 -16.53 1.63
CA GLY A 319 -7.08 -16.89 2.29
C GLY A 319 -7.39 -18.37 2.21
N PHE A 320 -7.28 -18.95 1.02
CA PHE A 320 -7.50 -20.38 0.81
C PHE A 320 -6.55 -21.26 1.62
N LEU A 321 -5.28 -20.86 1.74
CA LEU A 321 -4.30 -21.60 2.54
C LEU A 321 -4.50 -21.39 4.04
N PHE A 322 -4.88 -20.18 4.44
CA PHE A 322 -5.15 -19.83 5.84
C PHE A 322 -6.29 -20.67 6.42
N GLU A 323 -7.34 -20.94 5.66
CA GLU A 323 -8.45 -21.80 6.09
C GLU A 323 -8.04 -23.23 6.38
N ARG A 324 -7.03 -23.74 5.66
CA ARG A 324 -6.54 -25.09 5.88
C ARG A 324 -5.62 -25.18 7.10
N ASP A 325 -4.68 -24.25 7.20
CA ASP A 325 -3.76 -24.10 8.31
C ASP A 325 -3.22 -22.67 8.37
N PRO A 326 -3.65 -21.86 9.35
CA PRO A 326 -3.15 -20.49 9.51
C PRO A 326 -1.62 -20.41 9.67
N MET A 327 -1.01 -21.48 10.18
CA MET A 327 0.43 -21.53 10.43
C MET A 327 1.26 -21.73 9.15
N ILE A 328 0.68 -22.34 8.09
CA ILE A 328 1.44 -22.71 6.87
C ILE A 328 1.87 -21.49 6.04
N ILE A 329 1.15 -20.37 6.17
CA ILE A 329 1.38 -19.17 5.36
C ILE A 329 2.80 -18.63 5.57
N TYR A 330 3.27 -18.61 6.81
CA TYR A 330 4.57 -18.02 7.15
C TYR A 330 5.76 -18.85 6.67
N PRO A 331 5.86 -20.16 6.95
CA PRO A 331 6.95 -20.98 6.40
C PRO A 331 6.93 -21.00 4.87
N LEU A 332 5.75 -21.03 4.25
CA LEU A 332 5.63 -20.93 2.79
C LEU A 332 6.13 -19.58 2.27
N ALA A 333 5.77 -18.48 2.92
CA ALA A 333 6.29 -17.16 2.59
C ALA A 333 7.81 -17.09 2.72
N ILE A 334 8.39 -17.66 3.79
CA ILE A 334 9.84 -17.73 3.97
C ILE A 334 10.51 -18.49 2.81
N VAL A 335 9.97 -19.63 2.40
CA VAL A 335 10.48 -20.40 1.26
C VAL A 335 10.38 -19.59 -0.03
N LEU A 336 9.22 -18.98 -0.30
CA LEU A 336 9.00 -18.17 -1.50
C LEU A 336 9.95 -16.96 -1.56
N ILE A 337 10.11 -16.24 -0.43
CA ILE A 337 11.00 -15.07 -0.37
C ILE A 337 12.47 -15.50 -0.48
N SER A 338 12.85 -16.64 0.11
CA SER A 338 14.21 -17.18 -0.02
C SER A 338 14.52 -17.56 -1.48
N ALA A 339 13.58 -18.19 -2.18
CA ALA A 339 13.69 -18.44 -3.61
C ALA A 339 13.79 -17.13 -4.41
N ALA A 340 12.95 -16.14 -4.10
CA ALA A 340 12.99 -14.81 -4.72
C ALA A 340 14.32 -14.09 -4.45
N LEU A 341 14.89 -14.24 -3.26
CA LEU A 341 16.19 -13.67 -2.88
C LEU A 341 17.32 -14.27 -3.72
N ILE A 342 17.31 -15.60 -3.92
CA ILE A 342 18.28 -16.30 -4.79
C ILE A 342 18.14 -15.79 -6.22
N VAL A 343 16.92 -15.80 -6.78
CA VAL A 343 16.66 -15.32 -8.14
C VAL A 343 17.07 -13.85 -8.28
N SER A 344 16.72 -13.00 -7.33
CA SER A 344 17.12 -11.59 -7.32
C SER A 344 18.66 -11.43 -7.26
N SER A 345 19.33 -12.23 -6.47
CA SER A 345 20.80 -12.17 -6.36
C SER A 345 21.52 -12.54 -7.65
N LEU A 346 20.93 -13.41 -8.47
CA LEU A 346 21.50 -13.88 -9.74
C LEU A 346 21.19 -12.93 -10.91
N PHE A 347 19.95 -12.43 -10.99
CA PHE A 347 19.44 -11.74 -12.19
C PHE A 347 19.39 -10.21 -12.08
N LEU A 348 19.44 -9.63 -10.87
CA LEU A 348 19.41 -8.17 -10.74
C LEU A 348 20.72 -7.53 -11.23
N PRO A 349 20.65 -6.37 -11.92
CA PRO A 349 21.82 -5.65 -12.41
C PRO A 349 22.84 -5.33 -11.30
N ARG A 350 24.11 -5.67 -11.53
CA ARG A 350 25.19 -5.45 -10.55
C ARG A 350 25.67 -4.00 -10.51
N LYS A 351 25.62 -3.29 -11.64
CA LYS A 351 25.96 -1.86 -11.74
C LYS A 351 24.72 -1.10 -12.11
N VAL A 352 24.25 -0.23 -11.22
CA VAL A 352 23.33 0.86 -11.53
C VAL A 352 24.25 2.06 -11.77
N SER A 353 24.43 2.47 -13.03
CA SER A 353 25.19 3.68 -13.37
C SER A 353 24.50 4.86 -12.68
N HIS A 354 25.24 5.58 -11.84
CA HIS A 354 24.84 6.89 -11.40
C HIS A 354 25.14 7.85 -12.58
N ALA A 355 24.15 8.04 -13.45
CA ALA A 355 24.14 9.17 -14.38
C ALA A 355 23.33 10.28 -13.77
#